data_f0eaab123a7d5e0d4dc1ae322ce98cb6
#
_entry.id   f0eaab123a7d5e0d4dc1ae322ce98cb6
#
_cell.length_a   1.000
_cell.length_b   1.000
_cell.length_c   1.000
_cell.angle_alpha   90.00
_cell.angle_beta   90.00
_cell.angle_gamma   90.00
#
_symmetry.space_group_name_H-M   'P 1'
#
loop_
_entity.id
_entity.type
_entity.pdbx_description
1 polymer ?
#
loop_
_entity_poly.entity_id
_entity_poly.type
_entity_poly.pdbx_seq_one_letter_code
_entity_poly.pdbx_strand_id
1 'polypeptide(L)'
;KMAGAWSRLCKADHEQLINDCIRLKKEHQMNDWAFLMFIKQLGVQVCGVAQKDDVAFLQMFILNKCGYKVRLSKINDKLKLLVAPAGTIFGIPYITFKGVKYYVFEADKGGSMAVYTYSQDFANAKNLVCMDLSAVPQFGMQEFSKTVSPSEKSLLKVNTAVNKNLMDFYKDYPQCEVAVYYKTPMSKELKSALYPPLQAAIKGKSEKDAANILIDFVQNSFQYQTDGEQFGYEKPFFMDENFYYPACDCEDRAILFSNL
;
A
#
# COMPACT_ATOMS: atom_id res chain seq x y z
N LYS A 1 -6.10 -23.41 -22.78
CA LYS A 1 -4.80 -22.68 -22.78
C LYS A 1 -4.18 -22.56 -21.37
N MET A 2 -4.90 -22.10 -20.33
CA MET A 2 -4.37 -21.89 -18.97
C MET A 2 -3.81 -23.17 -18.31
N ALA A 3 -4.54 -24.29 -18.34
CA ALA A 3 -4.08 -25.56 -17.75
C ALA A 3 -2.76 -26.05 -18.37
N GLY A 4 -2.60 -25.91 -19.70
CA GLY A 4 -1.35 -26.24 -20.37
C GLY A 4 -0.18 -25.31 -20.01
N ALA A 5 -0.43 -24.00 -19.85
CA ALA A 5 0.57 -23.04 -19.39
C ALA A 5 0.99 -23.34 -17.93
N TRP A 6 0.02 -23.60 -17.05
CA TRP A 6 0.29 -24.04 -15.68
C TRP A 6 1.16 -25.30 -15.62
N SER A 7 0.79 -26.33 -16.40
CA SER A 7 1.57 -27.57 -16.45
C SER A 7 3.01 -27.37 -16.93
N ARG A 8 3.23 -26.47 -17.91
CA ARG A 8 4.58 -26.11 -18.36
C ARG A 8 5.38 -25.41 -17.29
N LEU A 9 4.80 -24.41 -16.61
CA LEU A 9 5.47 -23.71 -15.51
C LEU A 9 5.78 -24.63 -14.33
N CYS A 10 4.86 -25.56 -13.99
CA CYS A 10 5.12 -26.53 -12.93
C CYS A 10 6.23 -27.55 -13.26
N LYS A 11 6.50 -27.79 -14.56
CA LYS A 11 7.58 -28.65 -15.01
C LYS A 11 8.92 -27.92 -15.19
N ALA A 12 8.88 -26.60 -15.32
CA ALA A 12 10.07 -25.78 -15.37
C ALA A 12 10.70 -25.66 -13.97
N ASP A 13 11.99 -25.43 -13.93
CA ASP A 13 12.69 -25.12 -12.68
C ASP A 13 12.29 -23.69 -12.23
N HIS A 14 11.33 -23.62 -11.32
CA HIS A 14 10.80 -22.37 -10.79
C HIS A 14 11.13 -22.17 -9.30
N GLU A 15 11.72 -23.15 -8.65
CA GLU A 15 11.97 -23.11 -7.19
C GLU A 15 12.92 -21.98 -6.84
N GLN A 16 13.98 -21.80 -7.62
CA GLN A 16 14.93 -20.70 -7.40
C GLN A 16 14.22 -19.33 -7.51
N LEU A 17 13.39 -19.13 -8.53
CA LEU A 17 12.60 -17.90 -8.70
C LEU A 17 11.70 -17.62 -7.49
N ILE A 18 10.99 -18.62 -6.99
CA ILE A 18 10.10 -18.47 -5.83
C ILE A 18 10.91 -18.12 -4.58
N ASN A 19 12.03 -18.82 -4.35
CA ASN A 19 12.91 -18.57 -3.22
C ASN A 19 13.52 -17.15 -3.27
N ASP A 20 13.93 -16.68 -4.44
CA ASP A 20 14.44 -15.32 -4.64
C ASP A 20 13.35 -14.26 -4.39
N CYS A 21 12.14 -14.48 -4.86
CA CYS A 21 11.00 -13.60 -4.58
C CYS A 21 10.73 -13.50 -3.07
N ILE A 22 10.72 -14.63 -2.35
CA ILE A 22 10.51 -14.66 -0.89
C ILE A 22 11.67 -13.97 -0.16
N ARG A 23 12.91 -14.18 -0.60
CA ARG A 23 14.10 -13.52 -0.05
C ARG A 23 14.00 -11.99 -0.21
N LEU A 24 13.70 -11.51 -1.41
CA LEU A 24 13.54 -10.08 -1.70
C LEU A 24 12.39 -9.45 -0.88
N LYS A 25 11.26 -10.18 -0.71
CA LYS A 25 10.18 -9.73 0.17
C LYS A 25 10.67 -9.41 1.57
N LYS A 26 11.50 -10.30 2.15
CA LYS A 26 12.07 -10.13 3.50
C LYS A 26 13.11 -9.01 3.55
N GLU A 27 14.04 -9.00 2.62
CA GLU A 27 15.14 -8.02 2.56
C GLU A 27 14.61 -6.58 2.45
N HIS A 28 13.56 -6.36 1.63
CA HIS A 28 12.96 -5.05 1.43
C HIS A 28 11.78 -4.77 2.37
N GLN A 29 11.53 -5.62 3.37
CA GLN A 29 10.43 -5.46 4.35
C GLN A 29 9.06 -5.26 3.69
N MET A 30 8.83 -5.91 2.53
CA MET A 30 7.57 -5.77 1.81
C MET A 30 6.43 -6.44 2.60
N ASN A 31 5.34 -5.71 2.86
CA ASN A 31 4.10 -6.37 3.25
C ASN A 31 3.51 -7.14 2.06
N ASP A 32 2.38 -7.82 2.25
CA ASP A 32 1.83 -8.67 1.19
C ASP A 32 1.35 -7.87 -0.03
N TRP A 33 0.84 -6.64 0.17
CA TRP A 33 0.45 -5.76 -0.94
C TRP A 33 1.65 -5.30 -1.76
N ALA A 34 2.71 -4.80 -1.11
CA ALA A 34 3.95 -4.43 -1.79
C ALA A 34 4.54 -5.61 -2.56
N PHE A 35 4.50 -6.81 -1.97
CA PHE A 35 4.96 -8.03 -2.62
C PHE A 35 4.11 -8.38 -3.86
N LEU A 36 2.79 -8.26 -3.76
CA LEU A 36 1.88 -8.47 -4.90
C LEU A 36 2.20 -7.51 -6.05
N MET A 37 2.45 -6.22 -5.74
CA MET A 37 2.84 -5.23 -6.73
C MET A 37 4.23 -5.51 -7.33
N PHE A 38 5.19 -5.94 -6.51
CA PHE A 38 6.51 -6.37 -6.97
C PHE A 38 6.40 -7.54 -7.97
N ILE A 39 5.62 -8.58 -7.66
CA ILE A 39 5.41 -9.72 -8.57
C ILE A 39 4.72 -9.29 -9.88
N LYS A 40 3.80 -8.32 -9.81
CA LYS A 40 3.19 -7.73 -11.01
C LYS A 40 4.25 -7.05 -11.90
N GLN A 41 5.11 -6.23 -11.31
CA GLN A 41 6.19 -5.55 -12.05
C GLN A 41 7.21 -6.55 -12.62
N LEU A 42 7.56 -7.59 -11.88
CA LEU A 42 8.38 -8.69 -12.39
C LEU A 42 7.72 -9.34 -13.62
N GLY A 43 6.41 -9.60 -13.56
CA GLY A 43 5.65 -10.11 -14.70
C GLY A 43 5.70 -9.18 -15.91
N VAL A 44 5.58 -7.86 -15.70
CA VAL A 44 5.71 -6.85 -16.76
C VAL A 44 7.10 -6.88 -17.40
N GLN A 45 8.16 -7.00 -16.61
CA GLN A 45 9.53 -7.08 -17.12
C GLN A 45 9.79 -8.35 -17.94
N VAL A 46 9.21 -9.48 -17.51
CA VAL A 46 9.41 -10.77 -18.17
C VAL A 46 8.55 -10.91 -19.43
N CYS A 47 7.28 -10.54 -19.35
CA CYS A 47 6.31 -10.78 -20.43
C CYS A 47 6.15 -9.58 -21.37
N GLY A 48 6.47 -8.38 -20.91
CA GLY A 48 6.22 -7.12 -21.60
C GLY A 48 4.89 -6.48 -21.19
N VAL A 49 4.86 -5.14 -21.17
CA VAL A 49 3.72 -4.34 -20.72
C VAL A 49 2.42 -4.58 -21.51
N ALA A 50 2.54 -4.95 -22.78
CA ALA A 50 1.39 -5.23 -23.66
C ALA A 50 0.72 -6.58 -23.36
N GLN A 51 1.44 -7.53 -22.75
CA GLN A 51 1.01 -8.92 -22.52
C GLN A 51 0.28 -9.06 -21.17
N LYS A 52 -0.79 -8.28 -20.95
CA LYS A 52 -1.49 -8.19 -19.65
C LYS A 52 -2.01 -9.54 -19.14
N ASP A 53 -2.48 -10.41 -20.03
CA ASP A 53 -2.97 -11.75 -19.67
C ASP A 53 -1.83 -12.65 -19.18
N ASP A 54 -0.66 -12.60 -19.82
CA ASP A 54 0.51 -13.37 -19.41
C ASP A 54 1.10 -12.85 -18.10
N VAL A 55 1.09 -11.52 -17.89
CA VAL A 55 1.46 -10.88 -16.62
C VAL A 55 0.55 -11.35 -15.49
N ALA A 56 -0.77 -11.29 -15.68
CA ALA A 56 -1.73 -11.73 -14.66
C ALA A 56 -1.57 -13.22 -14.36
N PHE A 57 -1.29 -14.05 -15.38
CA PHE A 57 -1.08 -15.47 -15.23
C PHE A 57 0.21 -15.78 -14.45
N LEU A 58 1.33 -15.13 -14.80
CA LEU A 58 2.61 -15.31 -14.10
C LEU A 58 2.51 -14.81 -12.65
N GLN A 59 1.85 -13.67 -12.44
CA GLN A 59 1.61 -13.12 -11.11
C GLN A 59 0.82 -14.12 -10.25
N MET A 60 -0.28 -14.67 -10.77
CA MET A 60 -1.06 -15.69 -10.07
C MET A 60 -0.22 -16.92 -9.76
N PHE A 61 0.60 -17.42 -10.71
CA PHE A 61 1.44 -18.60 -10.53
C PHE A 61 2.41 -18.40 -9.37
N ILE A 62 3.20 -17.32 -9.38
CA ILE A 62 4.19 -17.03 -8.33
C ILE A 62 3.50 -16.85 -6.97
N LEU A 63 2.45 -16.03 -6.89
CA LEU A 63 1.74 -15.79 -5.64
C LEU A 63 1.12 -17.06 -5.04
N ASN A 64 0.53 -17.95 -5.87
CA ASN A 64 0.04 -19.24 -5.39
C ASN A 64 1.17 -20.14 -4.88
N LYS A 65 2.33 -20.16 -5.56
CA LYS A 65 3.51 -20.90 -5.09
C LYS A 65 4.06 -20.36 -3.79
N CYS A 66 3.95 -19.04 -3.56
CA CYS A 66 4.24 -18.39 -2.28
C CYS A 66 3.14 -18.59 -1.22
N GLY A 67 2.06 -19.30 -1.54
CA GLY A 67 1.00 -19.65 -0.58
C GLY A 67 -0.18 -18.68 -0.53
N TYR A 68 -0.23 -17.63 -1.36
CA TYR A 68 -1.30 -16.64 -1.33
C TYR A 68 -2.57 -17.10 -2.03
N LYS A 69 -3.70 -16.70 -1.44
CA LYS A 69 -5.05 -16.94 -1.94
C LYS A 69 -5.41 -15.92 -3.03
N VAL A 70 -4.94 -16.21 -4.24
CA VAL A 70 -5.24 -15.43 -5.44
C VAL A 70 -5.77 -16.38 -6.53
N ARG A 71 -6.58 -15.82 -7.44
CA ARG A 71 -7.20 -16.57 -8.52
C ARG A 71 -7.13 -15.77 -9.82
N LEU A 72 -7.26 -16.44 -10.96
CA LEU A 72 -7.55 -15.78 -12.22
C LEU A 72 -9.04 -15.84 -12.52
N SER A 73 -9.53 -14.79 -13.10
CA SER A 73 -10.85 -14.72 -13.70
C SER A 73 -10.74 -14.24 -15.14
N LYS A 74 -11.72 -14.62 -15.94
CA LYS A 74 -11.95 -14.04 -17.25
C LYS A 74 -13.09 -13.04 -17.15
N ILE A 75 -12.80 -11.78 -17.42
CA ILE A 75 -13.73 -10.65 -17.39
C ILE A 75 -13.56 -9.91 -18.71
N ASN A 76 -14.64 -9.74 -19.48
CA ASN A 76 -14.60 -9.07 -20.79
C ASN A 76 -13.45 -9.61 -21.68
N ASP A 77 -13.34 -10.94 -21.78
CA ASP A 77 -12.32 -11.68 -22.53
C ASP A 77 -10.86 -11.45 -22.11
N LYS A 78 -10.61 -10.72 -21.01
CA LYS A 78 -9.28 -10.48 -20.44
C LYS A 78 -9.07 -11.27 -19.14
N LEU A 79 -7.85 -11.71 -18.90
CA LEU A 79 -7.49 -12.31 -17.62
C LEU A 79 -7.26 -11.20 -16.57
N LYS A 80 -7.91 -11.35 -15.43
CA LYS A 80 -7.77 -10.46 -14.26
C LYS A 80 -7.39 -11.27 -13.04
N LEU A 81 -6.47 -10.72 -12.24
CA LEU A 81 -6.14 -11.31 -10.95
C LEU A 81 -7.24 -10.98 -9.94
N LEU A 82 -7.72 -12.00 -9.26
CA LEU A 82 -8.59 -11.89 -8.08
C LEU A 82 -7.74 -12.10 -6.84
N VAL A 83 -7.84 -11.18 -5.89
CA VAL A 83 -7.05 -11.19 -4.65
C VAL A 83 -7.99 -11.31 -3.45
N ALA A 84 -7.65 -12.18 -2.51
CA ALA A 84 -8.39 -12.34 -1.26
C ALA A 84 -7.63 -11.65 -0.09
N PRO A 85 -7.97 -10.39 0.27
CA PRO A 85 -7.35 -9.71 1.40
C PRO A 85 -7.87 -10.24 2.75
N ALA A 86 -7.09 -10.05 3.80
CA ALA A 86 -7.45 -10.42 5.17
C ALA A 86 -8.49 -9.47 5.79
N GLY A 87 -8.59 -8.23 5.28
CA GLY A 87 -9.53 -7.20 5.74
C GLY A 87 -10.48 -6.74 4.64
N THR A 88 -11.21 -5.67 4.92
CA THR A 88 -12.12 -5.02 3.97
C THR A 88 -11.36 -4.02 3.10
N ILE A 89 -11.63 -4.04 1.79
CA ILE A 89 -11.16 -3.04 0.85
C ILE A 89 -12.37 -2.25 0.37
N PHE A 90 -12.30 -0.93 0.43
CA PHE A 90 -13.40 -0.05 0.04
C PHE A 90 -13.27 0.35 -1.43
N GLY A 91 -14.40 0.63 -2.07
CA GLY A 91 -14.44 1.13 -3.46
C GLY A 91 -14.02 0.12 -4.55
N ILE A 92 -13.63 -1.09 -4.21
CA ILE A 92 -13.20 -2.13 -5.16
C ILE A 92 -14.27 -3.24 -5.25
N PRO A 93 -14.73 -3.61 -6.46
CA PRO A 93 -15.69 -4.69 -6.63
C PRO A 93 -15.09 -6.05 -6.25
N TYR A 94 -15.93 -6.93 -5.71
CA TYR A 94 -15.52 -8.28 -5.33
C TYR A 94 -16.56 -9.33 -5.71
N ILE A 95 -16.15 -10.58 -5.76
CA ILE A 95 -17.01 -11.75 -5.81
C ILE A 95 -16.78 -12.59 -4.56
N THR A 96 -17.83 -13.32 -4.14
CA THR A 96 -17.71 -14.31 -3.08
C THR A 96 -17.60 -15.71 -3.68
N PHE A 97 -16.55 -16.43 -3.37
CA PHE A 97 -16.35 -17.80 -3.81
C PHE A 97 -15.98 -18.69 -2.61
N LYS A 98 -16.81 -19.71 -2.34
CA LYS A 98 -16.67 -20.61 -1.18
C LYS A 98 -16.49 -19.85 0.16
N GLY A 99 -17.28 -18.80 0.35
CA GLY A 99 -17.23 -17.97 1.57
C GLY A 99 -16.07 -16.98 1.67
N VAL A 100 -15.20 -16.91 0.66
CA VAL A 100 -14.08 -15.97 0.61
C VAL A 100 -14.37 -14.85 -0.38
N LYS A 101 -14.15 -13.59 0.02
CA LYS A 101 -14.22 -12.42 -0.86
C LYS A 101 -12.95 -12.31 -1.68
N TYR A 102 -13.10 -12.20 -2.99
CA TYR A 102 -12.03 -11.98 -3.95
C TYR A 102 -12.25 -10.66 -4.67
N TYR A 103 -11.36 -9.71 -4.49
CA TYR A 103 -11.44 -8.36 -5.04
C TYR A 103 -10.80 -8.29 -6.44
N VAL A 104 -11.38 -7.45 -7.30
CA VAL A 104 -10.94 -7.23 -8.69
C VAL A 104 -10.35 -5.83 -8.79
N PHE A 105 -9.07 -5.67 -8.47
CA PHE A 105 -8.41 -4.35 -8.43
C PHE A 105 -8.29 -3.67 -9.80
N GLU A 106 -8.31 -4.44 -10.88
CA GLU A 106 -8.24 -3.93 -12.25
C GLU A 106 -9.61 -4.02 -12.97
N ALA A 107 -10.70 -3.85 -12.24
CA ALA A 107 -12.03 -3.82 -12.82
C ALA A 107 -12.21 -2.58 -13.71
N ASP A 108 -12.83 -2.75 -14.87
CA ASP A 108 -13.25 -1.62 -15.70
C ASP A 108 -14.35 -0.85 -14.95
N LYS A 109 -14.31 0.48 -14.96
CA LYS A 109 -15.32 1.33 -14.31
C LYS A 109 -16.67 1.20 -15.02
N GLY A 110 -17.71 0.77 -14.28
CA GLY A 110 -19.12 0.77 -14.69
C GLY A 110 -19.56 -0.48 -15.46
N GLY A 111 -20.71 -1.04 -15.05
CA GLY A 111 -21.41 -2.14 -15.71
C GLY A 111 -21.47 -3.45 -14.92
N SER A 112 -22.43 -4.30 -15.29
CA SER A 112 -22.54 -5.68 -14.78
C SER A 112 -21.35 -6.49 -15.30
N MET A 113 -20.65 -7.17 -14.41
CA MET A 113 -19.42 -7.88 -14.72
C MET A 113 -19.65 -9.39 -14.61
N ALA A 114 -19.67 -10.09 -15.74
CA ALA A 114 -19.66 -11.55 -15.74
C ALA A 114 -18.24 -12.04 -15.43
N VAL A 115 -18.08 -12.74 -14.31
CA VAL A 115 -16.79 -13.23 -13.83
C VAL A 115 -16.75 -14.75 -13.97
N TYR A 116 -15.87 -15.25 -14.81
CA TYR A 116 -15.64 -16.68 -15.00
C TYR A 116 -14.34 -17.09 -14.35
N THR A 117 -14.38 -18.02 -13.40
CA THR A 117 -13.20 -18.55 -12.72
C THR A 117 -13.30 -20.07 -12.55
N TYR A 118 -12.22 -20.72 -12.19
CA TYR A 118 -12.18 -22.17 -12.00
C TYR A 118 -12.80 -22.60 -10.66
N SER A 119 -13.30 -23.85 -10.58
CA SER A 119 -14.04 -24.38 -9.43
C SER A 119 -13.19 -24.84 -8.25
N GLN A 120 -11.89 -25.10 -8.46
CA GLN A 120 -10.99 -25.62 -7.42
C GLN A 120 -9.91 -24.61 -7.07
N ASP A 121 -9.53 -24.57 -5.79
CA ASP A 121 -8.38 -23.79 -5.33
C ASP A 121 -7.10 -24.61 -5.44
N PHE A 122 -5.96 -23.93 -5.54
CA PHE A 122 -4.65 -24.58 -5.42
C PHE A 122 -4.41 -24.98 -3.97
N ALA A 123 -3.90 -26.21 -3.75
CA ALA A 123 -3.75 -26.79 -2.41
C ALA A 123 -2.92 -25.92 -1.45
N ASN A 124 -1.92 -25.22 -1.97
CA ASN A 124 -1.01 -24.36 -1.19
C ASN A 124 -1.50 -22.92 -1.03
N ALA A 125 -2.55 -22.49 -1.74
CA ALA A 125 -3.07 -21.13 -1.70
C ALA A 125 -3.98 -20.94 -0.48
N LYS A 126 -3.40 -20.79 0.72
CA LYS A 126 -4.12 -20.73 2.00
C LYS A 126 -4.11 -19.35 2.62
N ASN A 127 -3.08 -18.53 2.36
CA ASN A 127 -2.86 -17.25 3.02
C ASN A 127 -3.68 -16.15 2.35
N LEU A 128 -4.45 -15.41 3.13
CA LEU A 128 -5.04 -14.15 2.70
C LEU A 128 -3.95 -13.09 2.57
N VAL A 129 -4.16 -12.11 1.70
CA VAL A 129 -3.22 -11.00 1.50
C VAL A 129 -3.41 -10.00 2.65
N CYS A 130 -2.42 -9.87 3.50
CA CYS A 130 -2.44 -8.91 4.62
C CYS A 130 -2.17 -7.50 4.12
N MET A 131 -3.06 -6.57 4.49
CA MET A 131 -2.92 -5.16 4.14
C MET A 131 -2.17 -4.35 5.21
N ASP A 132 -1.88 -4.94 6.38
CA ASP A 132 -1.16 -4.23 7.45
C ASP A 132 0.30 -3.98 7.04
N LEU A 133 0.79 -2.80 7.39
CA LEU A 133 2.18 -2.38 7.23
C LEU A 133 2.85 -2.36 8.61
N SER A 134 3.36 -3.49 9.06
CA SER A 134 4.13 -3.58 10.31
C SER A 134 5.52 -2.93 10.23
N ALA A 135 6.00 -2.73 9.01
CA ALA A 135 7.21 -1.99 8.67
C ALA A 135 7.01 -1.25 7.36
N VAL A 136 7.69 -0.14 7.18
CA VAL A 136 7.71 0.61 5.92
C VAL A 136 8.55 -0.15 4.90
N PRO A 137 8.00 -0.49 3.71
CA PRO A 137 8.76 -1.14 2.65
C PRO A 137 9.97 -0.30 2.22
N GLN A 138 11.11 -0.96 2.02
CA GLN A 138 12.35 -0.29 1.64
C GLN A 138 12.44 -0.15 0.12
N PHE A 139 12.15 1.05 -0.38
CA PHE A 139 12.36 1.44 -1.76
C PHE A 139 13.67 2.23 -1.90
N GLY A 140 14.24 2.24 -3.10
CA GLY A 140 15.34 3.15 -3.43
C GLY A 140 14.96 4.60 -3.08
N MET A 141 15.88 5.36 -2.48
CA MET A 141 15.59 6.72 -2.03
C MET A 141 15.49 7.68 -3.22
N GLN A 142 14.34 8.35 -3.32
CA GLN A 142 14.14 9.53 -4.14
C GLN A 142 13.60 10.62 -3.21
N GLU A 143 14.49 11.52 -2.78
CA GLU A 143 14.16 12.50 -1.75
C GLU A 143 13.20 13.58 -2.26
N PHE A 144 12.19 13.87 -1.44
CA PHE A 144 11.36 15.07 -1.50
C PHE A 144 11.43 15.77 -0.15
N SER A 145 11.92 17.01 -0.14
CA SER A 145 12.11 17.80 1.08
C SER A 145 11.08 18.92 1.18
N LYS A 146 10.53 19.12 2.39
CA LYS A 146 9.56 20.18 2.70
C LYS A 146 9.83 20.71 4.10
N THR A 147 9.75 22.04 4.26
CA THR A 147 9.76 22.66 5.58
C THR A 147 8.32 22.88 6.03
N VAL A 148 8.00 22.43 7.24
CA VAL A 148 6.69 22.61 7.87
C VAL A 148 6.84 23.39 9.18
N SER A 149 5.89 24.27 9.47
CA SER A 149 5.89 25.14 10.66
C SER A 149 4.46 25.58 10.95
N PRO A 150 4.04 25.69 12.24
CA PRO A 150 2.70 26.19 12.60
C PRO A 150 2.43 27.63 12.13
N SER A 151 3.47 28.44 12.01
CA SER A 151 3.40 29.79 11.46
C SER A 151 4.77 30.27 11.02
N GLU A 152 4.81 31.35 10.22
CA GLU A 152 6.09 31.99 9.82
C GLU A 152 6.94 32.46 11.01
N LYS A 153 6.29 32.89 12.11
CA LYS A 153 6.93 33.36 13.33
C LYS A 153 7.25 32.25 14.33
N SER A 154 6.81 31.02 14.08
CA SER A 154 7.08 29.89 14.96
C SER A 154 8.57 29.56 15.00
N LEU A 155 9.08 29.30 16.20
CA LEU A 155 10.43 28.76 16.38
C LEU A 155 10.49 27.26 16.02
N LEU A 156 9.32 26.59 16.00
CA LEU A 156 9.23 25.20 15.60
C LEU A 156 9.15 25.11 14.08
N LYS A 157 10.29 24.92 13.45
CA LYS A 157 10.42 24.66 12.01
C LYS A 157 11.04 23.28 11.82
N VAL A 158 10.39 22.45 11.05
CA VAL A 158 10.83 21.08 10.77
C VAL A 158 11.13 20.92 9.28
N ASN A 159 12.39 20.66 8.98
CA ASN A 159 12.80 20.28 7.62
C ASN A 159 12.63 18.79 7.48
N THR A 160 11.66 18.35 6.72
CA THR A 160 11.36 16.94 6.52
C THR A 160 11.87 16.45 5.18
N ALA A 161 12.20 15.17 5.13
CA ALA A 161 12.51 14.45 3.90
C ALA A 161 11.66 13.19 3.85
N VAL A 162 10.95 12.98 2.75
CA VAL A 162 10.18 11.77 2.48
C VAL A 162 10.64 11.12 1.19
N ASN A 163 10.48 9.81 1.09
CA ASN A 163 10.87 9.07 -0.12
C ASN A 163 9.73 9.09 -1.14
N LYS A 164 9.94 9.72 -2.30
CA LYS A 164 8.93 9.80 -3.35
C LYS A 164 8.49 8.41 -3.86
N ASN A 165 9.39 7.44 -3.93
CA ASN A 165 9.03 6.07 -4.32
C ASN A 165 8.08 5.41 -3.31
N LEU A 166 8.20 5.75 -2.02
CA LEU A 166 7.25 5.34 -0.99
C LEU A 166 5.90 6.05 -1.18
N MET A 167 5.90 7.34 -1.53
CA MET A 167 4.67 8.09 -1.81
C MET A 167 3.93 7.53 -3.04
N ASP A 168 4.66 7.16 -4.09
CA ASP A 168 4.09 6.52 -5.27
C ASP A 168 3.47 5.15 -4.92
N PHE A 169 4.08 4.40 -3.99
CA PHE A 169 3.50 3.18 -3.46
C PHE A 169 2.22 3.43 -2.64
N TYR A 170 2.20 4.43 -1.76
CA TYR A 170 1.04 4.79 -0.96
C TYR A 170 -0.10 5.36 -1.80
N LYS A 171 0.21 6.08 -2.88
CA LYS A 171 -0.78 6.62 -3.82
C LYS A 171 -1.68 5.52 -4.40
N ASP A 172 -1.10 4.36 -4.72
CA ASP A 172 -1.80 3.23 -5.31
C ASP A 172 -2.24 2.18 -4.26
N TYR A 173 -2.10 2.52 -2.97
CA TYR A 173 -2.55 1.64 -1.89
C TYR A 173 -4.08 1.61 -1.85
N PRO A 174 -4.71 0.42 -1.77
CA PRO A 174 -6.15 0.33 -1.68
C PRO A 174 -6.67 0.95 -0.40
N GLN A 175 -7.82 1.61 -0.46
CA GLN A 175 -8.48 2.11 0.73
C GLN A 175 -8.90 0.95 1.65
N CYS A 176 -8.31 0.93 2.83
CA CYS A 176 -8.47 -0.10 3.85
C CYS A 176 -9.18 0.45 5.09
N GLU A 177 -9.42 -0.42 6.07
CA GLU A 177 -9.87 -0.01 7.40
C GLU A 177 -8.87 0.97 8.02
N VAL A 178 -9.38 1.98 8.71
CA VAL A 178 -8.56 3.06 9.30
C VAL A 178 -7.44 2.55 10.21
N ALA A 179 -7.63 1.39 10.83
CA ALA A 179 -6.62 0.74 11.67
C ALA A 179 -5.30 0.46 10.93
N VAL A 180 -5.33 0.25 9.62
CA VAL A 180 -4.14 0.04 8.79
C VAL A 180 -3.26 1.30 8.81
N TYR A 181 -3.87 2.47 8.66
CA TYR A 181 -3.16 3.76 8.64
C TYR A 181 -2.59 4.12 10.01
N TYR A 182 -3.38 3.96 11.09
CA TYR A 182 -2.93 4.23 12.47
C TYR A 182 -1.75 3.34 12.91
N LYS A 183 -1.72 2.09 12.48
CA LYS A 183 -0.70 1.12 12.89
C LYS A 183 0.57 1.18 12.04
N THR A 184 0.49 1.80 10.86
CA THR A 184 1.64 1.90 9.98
C THR A 184 2.67 2.88 10.55
N PRO A 185 3.91 2.47 10.79
CA PRO A 185 4.93 3.36 11.33
C PRO A 185 5.34 4.41 10.28
N MET A 186 5.80 5.58 10.76
CA MET A 186 6.51 6.54 9.90
C MET A 186 7.79 5.94 9.34
N SER A 187 8.22 6.41 8.17
CA SER A 187 9.53 6.09 7.62
C SER A 187 10.66 6.53 8.56
N LYS A 188 11.82 5.88 8.44
CA LYS A 188 13.01 6.23 9.23
C LYS A 188 13.47 7.66 8.94
N GLU A 189 13.41 8.05 7.67
CA GLU A 189 13.78 9.37 7.16
C GLU A 189 12.92 10.45 7.82
N LEU A 190 11.60 10.28 7.77
CA LEU A 190 10.67 11.21 8.41
C LEU A 190 10.87 11.26 9.93
N LYS A 191 10.98 10.13 10.61
CA LYS A 191 11.23 10.07 12.06
C LYS A 191 12.49 10.84 12.46
N SER A 192 13.58 10.62 11.72
CA SER A 192 14.88 11.25 12.00
C SER A 192 14.84 12.76 11.83
N ALA A 193 14.01 13.27 10.92
CA ALA A 193 13.83 14.70 10.70
C ALA A 193 12.83 15.34 11.67
N LEU A 194 11.74 14.64 12.00
CA LEU A 194 10.58 15.17 12.72
C LEU A 194 10.77 15.16 14.24
N TYR A 195 11.25 14.04 14.80
CA TYR A 195 11.29 13.87 16.25
C TYR A 195 12.26 14.80 17.00
N PRO A 196 13.50 15.04 16.55
CA PRO A 196 14.43 15.90 17.31
C PRO A 196 13.91 17.33 17.56
N PRO A 197 13.38 18.07 16.56
CA PRO A 197 12.84 19.40 16.80
C PRO A 197 11.56 19.39 17.65
N LEU A 198 10.68 18.38 17.51
CA LEU A 198 9.50 18.24 18.36
C LEU A 198 9.90 17.93 19.81
N GLN A 199 10.82 17.00 20.05
CA GLN A 199 11.33 16.68 21.36
C GLN A 199 12.00 17.89 22.03
N ALA A 200 12.75 18.70 21.27
CA ALA A 200 13.33 19.92 21.78
C ALA A 200 12.25 20.94 22.20
N ALA A 201 11.17 21.06 21.43
CA ALA A 201 10.08 21.98 21.70
C ALA A 201 9.29 21.61 22.98
N ILE A 202 9.12 20.32 23.27
CA ILE A 202 8.37 19.83 24.44
C ILE A 202 9.24 19.58 25.66
N LYS A 203 10.56 19.67 25.54
CA LYS A 203 11.50 19.39 26.63
C LYS A 203 11.23 20.26 27.86
N GLY A 204 11.01 19.63 29.01
CA GLY A 204 10.76 20.31 30.28
C GLY A 204 9.38 20.93 30.41
N LYS A 205 8.45 20.67 29.49
CA LYS A 205 7.06 21.10 29.57
C LYS A 205 6.22 20.10 30.36
N SER A 206 5.08 20.59 30.89
CA SER A 206 4.07 19.67 31.43
C SER A 206 3.45 18.82 30.30
N GLU A 207 2.83 17.69 30.62
CA GLU A 207 2.14 16.84 29.63
C GLU A 207 1.09 17.63 28.85
N LYS A 208 0.33 18.49 29.54
CA LYS A 208 -0.66 19.36 28.91
C LYS A 208 -0.04 20.35 27.94
N ASP A 209 1.06 20.99 28.31
CA ASP A 209 1.72 21.97 27.45
C ASP A 209 2.40 21.27 26.27
N ALA A 210 3.00 20.11 26.49
CA ALA A 210 3.56 19.28 25.43
C ALA A 210 2.49 18.87 24.42
N ALA A 211 1.34 18.35 24.90
CA ALA A 211 0.22 18.00 24.03
C ALA A 211 -0.29 19.22 23.23
N ASN A 212 -0.42 20.39 23.86
CA ASN A 212 -0.83 21.60 23.17
C ASN A 212 0.16 22.03 22.07
N ILE A 213 1.47 21.89 22.30
CA ILE A 213 2.50 22.18 21.28
C ILE A 213 2.37 21.23 20.10
N LEU A 214 2.17 19.93 20.35
CA LEU A 214 2.02 18.93 19.30
C LEU A 214 0.70 19.10 18.53
N ILE A 215 -0.40 19.44 19.22
CA ILE A 215 -1.69 19.76 18.57
C ILE A 215 -1.55 20.99 17.69
N ASP A 216 -0.93 22.07 18.21
CA ASP A 216 -0.68 23.30 17.46
C ASP A 216 0.14 23.02 16.20
N PHE A 217 1.20 22.21 16.33
CA PHE A 217 2.00 21.78 15.19
C PHE A 217 1.17 21.07 14.14
N VAL A 218 0.38 20.06 14.52
CA VAL A 218 -0.42 19.26 13.57
C VAL A 218 -1.53 20.10 12.94
N GLN A 219 -2.19 20.97 13.70
CA GLN A 219 -3.32 21.75 13.19
C GLN A 219 -2.88 22.91 12.27
N ASN A 220 -1.75 23.53 12.56
CA ASN A 220 -1.36 24.79 11.91
C ASN A 220 -0.19 24.66 10.93
N SER A 221 0.52 23.50 10.89
CA SER A 221 1.64 23.31 9.95
C SER A 221 1.21 22.84 8.54
N PHE A 222 -0.04 22.44 8.37
CA PHE A 222 -0.56 21.92 7.12
C PHE A 222 -1.79 22.70 6.67
N GLN A 223 -1.91 22.94 5.37
CA GLN A 223 -3.13 23.49 4.81
C GLN A 223 -4.26 22.47 4.95
N TYR A 224 -5.48 22.96 5.14
CA TYR A 224 -6.67 22.11 5.20
C TYR A 224 -7.34 22.06 3.83
N GLN A 225 -7.61 20.86 3.35
CA GLN A 225 -8.42 20.63 2.17
C GLN A 225 -9.02 19.23 2.28
N THR A 226 -10.29 19.08 1.89
CA THR A 226 -10.94 17.77 1.89
C THR A 226 -10.41 16.89 0.76
N ASP A 227 -10.47 15.59 0.95
CA ASP A 227 -10.08 14.61 -0.09
C ASP A 227 -10.86 14.76 -1.38
N GLY A 228 -12.16 15.05 -1.26
CA GLY A 228 -13.02 15.32 -2.42
C GLY A 228 -12.55 16.48 -3.29
N GLU A 229 -12.02 17.55 -2.66
CA GLU A 229 -11.47 18.73 -3.36
C GLU A 229 -10.08 18.47 -3.92
N GLN A 230 -9.24 17.71 -3.18
CA GLN A 230 -7.85 17.48 -3.55
C GLN A 230 -7.67 16.34 -4.55
N PHE A 231 -8.41 15.23 -4.39
CA PHE A 231 -8.25 13.99 -5.17
C PHE A 231 -9.49 13.60 -5.97
N GLY A 232 -10.67 14.13 -5.63
CA GLY A 232 -11.95 13.71 -6.21
C GLY A 232 -12.49 12.40 -5.65
N TYR A 233 -11.86 11.83 -4.63
CA TYR A 233 -12.25 10.62 -3.92
C TYR A 233 -11.64 10.58 -2.52
N GLU A 234 -12.19 9.77 -1.63
CA GLU A 234 -11.70 9.53 -0.27
C GLU A 234 -10.33 8.86 -0.27
N LYS A 235 -9.32 9.45 0.37
CA LYS A 235 -7.94 8.97 0.39
C LYS A 235 -7.28 9.19 1.75
N PRO A 236 -7.51 8.33 2.75
CA PRO A 236 -6.79 8.41 4.02
C PRO A 236 -5.28 8.35 3.83
N PHE A 237 -4.54 9.17 4.56
CA PHE A 237 -3.08 9.24 4.46
C PHE A 237 -2.39 8.29 5.42
N PHE A 238 -1.33 7.67 4.93
CA PHE A 238 -0.24 7.26 5.80
C PHE A 238 0.51 8.50 6.32
N MET A 239 1.14 8.39 7.49
CA MET A 239 1.72 9.57 8.16
C MET A 239 2.69 10.37 7.29
N ASP A 240 3.51 9.70 6.49
CA ASP A 240 4.47 10.33 5.57
C ASP A 240 3.81 11.19 4.49
N GLU A 241 2.59 10.86 4.08
CA GLU A 241 1.87 11.57 3.03
C GLU A 241 1.48 13.00 3.45
N ASN A 242 1.30 13.28 4.75
CA ASN A 242 1.11 14.64 5.27
C ASN A 242 2.28 15.58 4.93
N PHE A 243 3.47 15.02 4.81
CA PHE A 243 4.69 15.77 4.51
C PHE A 243 5.00 15.81 3.00
N TYR A 244 4.21 15.16 2.19
CA TYR A 244 4.34 15.13 0.73
C TYR A 244 3.27 15.99 0.03
N TYR A 245 2.00 15.76 0.35
CA TYR A 245 0.89 16.48 -0.27
C TYR A 245 0.80 17.93 0.24
N PRO A 246 0.18 18.84 -0.55
CA PRO A 246 0.07 20.25 -0.17
C PRO A 246 -0.87 20.49 1.01
N ALA A 247 -1.91 19.68 1.16
CA ALA A 247 -2.94 19.78 2.17
C ALA A 247 -3.32 18.40 2.72
N CYS A 248 -3.99 18.38 3.85
CA CYS A 248 -4.55 17.18 4.48
C CYS A 248 -5.84 17.56 5.23
N ASP A 249 -6.70 16.58 5.50
CA ASP A 249 -7.94 16.82 6.22
C ASP A 249 -7.86 16.44 7.71
N CYS A 250 -9.01 16.27 8.37
CA CYS A 250 -9.04 16.05 9.82
C CYS A 250 -8.63 14.65 10.24
N GLU A 251 -8.94 13.61 9.47
CA GLU A 251 -8.53 12.24 9.78
C GLU A 251 -7.04 12.02 9.60
N ASP A 252 -6.45 12.58 8.57
CA ASP A 252 -5.00 12.54 8.32
C ASP A 252 -4.22 13.17 9.48
N ARG A 253 -4.71 14.32 9.96
CA ARG A 253 -4.15 15.01 11.14
C ARG A 253 -4.31 14.18 12.40
N ALA A 254 -5.46 13.53 12.59
CA ALA A 254 -5.70 12.66 13.74
C ALA A 254 -4.76 11.44 13.73
N ILE A 255 -4.56 10.81 12.55
CA ILE A 255 -3.62 9.72 12.37
C ILE A 255 -2.19 10.17 12.70
N LEU A 256 -1.76 11.32 12.15
CA LEU A 256 -0.44 11.89 12.44
C LEU A 256 -0.28 12.18 13.95
N PHE A 257 -1.24 12.88 14.56
CA PHE A 257 -1.18 13.26 15.98
C PHE A 257 -1.11 12.05 16.91
N SER A 258 -1.82 10.97 16.59
CA SER A 258 -1.84 9.75 17.41
C SER A 258 -0.47 9.04 17.52
N ASN A 259 0.50 9.44 16.70
CA ASN A 259 1.84 8.85 16.62
C ASN A 259 2.96 9.82 17.03
N LEU A 260 2.63 11.03 17.46
CA LEU A 260 3.56 12.02 18.01
C LEU A 260 3.60 11.98 19.53
#